data_7ac21e7a9a04b0abf21f1472f7f60b2f
#
_entry.id   7ac21e7a9a04b0abf21f1472f7f60b2f
#
_cell.length_a   1.000
_cell.length_b   1.000
_cell.length_c   1.000
_cell.angle_alpha   90.00
_cell.angle_beta   90.00
_cell.angle_gamma   90.00
#
_symmetry.space_group_name_H-M   'P 1'
#
loop_
_entity.id
_entity.type
_entity.pdbx_description
1 polymer ?
#
loop_
_entity_poly.entity_id
_entity_poly.type
_entity_poly.pdbx_seq_one_letter_code
_entity_poly.pdbx_strand_id
1 'polypeptide(L)'
;MSQDDFFAQIGVEPPGPVDSPPPTRRDHKRRTKERKRRRRRRRVVTTLIIVLVLAGVGIGGYKAYTIMREARAVATNVTDYPGAGEGSVEVEIPDGASGQEIGQILYDKGVVASVGAFADAYAANANSGNIQAGVYTLKARMSAANAVAALLDPASQTL
;
A
#
# COMPACT_ATOMS: atom_id res chain seq x y z
N MET A 1 6.22 28.25 -66.56
CA MET A 1 5.93 29.67 -66.82
C MET A 1 5.51 30.26 -65.47
N SER A 2 6.41 31.03 -64.87
CA SER A 2 6.20 31.57 -63.52
C SER A 2 5.32 32.83 -63.58
N GLN A 3 4.56 33.19 -62.53
CA GLN A 3 3.72 34.40 -62.54
C GLN A 3 4.55 35.66 -62.79
N ASP A 4 5.79 35.65 -62.38
CA ASP A 4 6.73 36.77 -62.58
C ASP A 4 7.04 37.00 -64.03
N ASP A 5 7.15 35.96 -64.88
CA ASP A 5 7.35 36.04 -66.32
C ASP A 5 6.19 36.69 -67.08
N PHE A 6 4.97 36.48 -66.55
CA PHE A 6 3.75 37.03 -67.16
C PHE A 6 3.64 38.54 -66.97
N PHE A 7 3.99 39.07 -65.80
CA PHE A 7 3.99 40.54 -65.57
C PHE A 7 5.06 41.28 -66.31
N ALA A 8 6.22 40.63 -66.50
CA ALA A 8 7.31 41.23 -67.32
C ALA A 8 6.93 41.40 -68.80
N GLN A 9 6.08 40.51 -69.34
CA GLN A 9 5.64 40.51 -70.70
C GLN A 9 4.60 41.58 -71.04
N ILE A 10 3.78 42.00 -70.05
CA ILE A 10 2.73 43.01 -70.25
C ILE A 10 3.13 44.42 -69.75
N GLY A 11 4.38 44.61 -69.29
CA GLY A 11 4.91 45.91 -68.84
C GLY A 11 4.20 46.53 -67.64
N VAL A 12 3.52 45.68 -66.83
CA VAL A 12 2.80 46.10 -65.59
C VAL A 12 3.61 45.66 -64.37
N GLU A 13 4.01 46.61 -63.54
CA GLU A 13 4.70 46.34 -62.31
C GLU A 13 3.82 45.45 -61.41
N PRO A 14 4.34 44.37 -60.79
CA PRO A 14 3.58 43.55 -59.89
C PRO A 14 3.13 44.40 -58.71
N PRO A 15 1.89 44.20 -58.18
CA PRO A 15 1.44 44.94 -57.01
C PRO A 15 2.37 44.65 -55.84
N GLY A 16 2.96 45.69 -55.27
CA GLY A 16 3.83 45.61 -54.11
C GLY A 16 3.15 44.88 -52.92
N PRO A 17 3.93 44.39 -51.98
CA PRO A 17 3.39 43.68 -50.82
C PRO A 17 2.30 44.53 -50.16
N VAL A 18 1.11 43.97 -50.08
CA VAL A 18 -0.03 44.62 -49.41
C VAL A 18 0.32 44.76 -47.94
N ASP A 19 0.67 45.96 -47.51
CA ASP A 19 0.92 46.27 -46.11
C ASP A 19 -0.35 45.92 -45.29
N SER A 20 -0.31 44.80 -44.66
CA SER A 20 -1.36 44.41 -43.69
C SER A 20 -1.35 45.44 -42.56
N PRO A 21 -2.47 46.05 -42.21
CA PRO A 21 -2.52 47.05 -41.15
C PRO A 21 -1.98 46.43 -39.83
N PRO A 22 -1.20 47.18 -39.06
CA PRO A 22 -0.64 46.68 -37.80
C PRO A 22 -1.73 46.22 -36.87
N PRO A 23 -1.55 45.13 -36.16
CA PRO A 23 -2.59 44.59 -35.27
C PRO A 23 -2.96 45.60 -34.20
N THR A 24 -4.24 45.93 -34.11
CA THR A 24 -4.73 46.94 -33.20
C THR A 24 -4.58 46.50 -31.76
N ARG A 25 -4.41 47.43 -30.80
CA ARG A 25 -4.31 47.13 -29.35
C ARG A 25 -5.47 46.28 -28.82
N ARG A 26 -6.60 46.23 -29.52
CA ARG A 26 -7.76 45.38 -29.15
C ARG A 26 -7.48 43.88 -29.45
N ASP A 27 -6.77 43.56 -30.48
CA ASP A 27 -6.48 42.16 -30.86
C ASP A 27 -5.46 41.54 -29.93
N HIS A 28 -4.50 42.27 -29.40
CA HIS A 28 -3.58 41.82 -28.37
C HIS A 28 -4.25 41.46 -27.06
N LYS A 29 -5.28 42.26 -26.64
CA LYS A 29 -6.04 42.00 -25.41
C LYS A 29 -6.97 40.77 -25.51
N ARG A 30 -7.48 40.45 -26.70
CA ARG A 30 -8.29 39.23 -26.92
C ARG A 30 -7.44 37.99 -26.89
N ARG A 31 -6.31 37.96 -27.61
CA ARG A 31 -5.38 36.81 -27.65
C ARG A 31 -4.78 36.47 -26.27
N THR A 32 -4.51 37.46 -25.44
CA THR A 32 -3.97 37.22 -24.08
C THR A 32 -5.04 36.69 -23.12
N LYS A 33 -6.31 37.07 -23.24
CA LYS A 33 -7.42 36.54 -22.43
C LYS A 33 -7.71 35.07 -22.77
N GLU A 34 -7.66 34.67 -24.03
CA GLU A 34 -7.88 33.30 -24.47
C GLU A 34 -6.74 32.36 -24.02
N ARG A 35 -5.50 32.81 -24.09
CA ARG A 35 -4.33 32.06 -23.61
C ARG A 35 -4.37 31.86 -22.09
N LYS A 36 -4.82 32.88 -21.29
CA LYS A 36 -5.00 32.75 -19.84
C LYS A 36 -6.14 31.78 -19.48
N ARG A 37 -7.26 31.80 -20.22
CA ARG A 37 -8.38 30.86 -20.02
C ARG A 37 -7.99 29.42 -20.34
N ARG A 38 -7.23 29.17 -21.43
CA ARG A 38 -6.73 27.84 -21.78
C ARG A 38 -5.73 27.32 -20.75
N ARG A 39 -4.82 28.14 -20.22
CA ARG A 39 -3.89 27.77 -19.15
C ARG A 39 -4.61 27.46 -17.82
N ARG A 40 -5.64 28.25 -17.49
CA ARG A 40 -6.45 28.00 -16.28
C ARG A 40 -7.26 26.71 -16.40
N ARG A 41 -7.89 26.46 -17.56
CA ARG A 41 -8.60 25.19 -17.82
C ARG A 41 -7.66 23.99 -17.77
N ARG A 42 -6.47 24.07 -18.36
CA ARG A 42 -5.49 22.99 -18.28
C ARG A 42 -5.05 22.70 -16.83
N ARG A 43 -4.81 23.73 -16.02
CA ARG A 43 -4.46 23.55 -14.60
C ARG A 43 -5.61 22.91 -13.80
N VAL A 44 -6.85 23.33 -14.01
CA VAL A 44 -8.03 22.75 -13.36
C VAL A 44 -8.23 21.30 -13.80
N VAL A 45 -8.05 20.98 -15.07
CA VAL A 45 -8.14 19.59 -15.57
C VAL A 45 -7.03 18.73 -15.00
N THR A 46 -5.78 19.24 -14.96
CA THR A 46 -4.66 18.48 -14.36
C THR A 46 -4.85 18.25 -12.85
N THR A 47 -5.34 19.24 -12.10
CA THR A 47 -5.64 19.03 -10.67
C THR A 47 -6.79 18.05 -10.46
N LEU A 48 -7.83 18.09 -11.29
CA LEU A 48 -8.92 17.10 -11.24
C LEU A 48 -8.44 15.68 -11.53
N ILE A 49 -7.57 15.50 -12.52
CA ILE A 49 -6.99 14.18 -12.84
C ILE A 49 -6.13 13.68 -11.68
N ILE A 50 -5.30 14.53 -11.08
CA ILE A 50 -4.46 14.17 -9.93
C ILE A 50 -5.33 13.76 -8.74
N VAL A 51 -6.39 14.51 -8.42
CA VAL A 51 -7.33 14.19 -7.35
C VAL A 51 -8.04 12.86 -7.63
N LEU A 52 -8.44 12.62 -8.87
CA LEU A 52 -9.12 11.39 -9.28
C LEU A 52 -8.20 10.16 -9.19
N VAL A 53 -6.92 10.31 -9.57
CA VAL A 53 -5.89 9.27 -9.41
C VAL A 53 -5.61 9.00 -7.94
N LEU A 54 -5.45 10.03 -7.10
CA LEU A 54 -5.23 9.86 -5.67
C LEU A 54 -6.44 9.22 -4.98
N ALA A 55 -7.67 9.59 -5.36
CA ALA A 55 -8.88 8.95 -4.86
C ALA A 55 -8.96 7.48 -5.30
N GLY A 56 -8.61 7.16 -6.53
CA GLY A 56 -8.57 5.77 -7.05
C GLY A 56 -7.54 4.91 -6.32
N VAL A 57 -6.34 5.44 -6.08
CA VAL A 57 -5.28 4.75 -5.31
C VAL A 57 -5.69 4.59 -3.84
N GLY A 58 -6.33 5.60 -3.24
CA GLY A 58 -6.83 5.53 -1.86
C GLY A 58 -7.93 4.47 -1.68
N ILE A 59 -8.91 4.45 -2.58
CA ILE A 59 -10.01 3.46 -2.53
C ILE A 59 -9.51 2.06 -2.89
N GLY A 60 -8.66 1.93 -3.90
CA GLY A 60 -8.06 0.65 -4.30
C GLY A 60 -7.15 0.06 -3.23
N GLY A 61 -6.30 0.89 -2.61
CA GLY A 61 -5.44 0.50 -1.49
C GLY A 61 -6.23 0.11 -0.24
N TYR A 62 -7.30 0.85 0.08
CA TYR A 62 -8.18 0.52 1.20
C TYR A 62 -8.93 -0.80 0.96
N LYS A 63 -9.47 -1.02 -0.25
CA LYS A 63 -10.10 -2.29 -0.60
C LYS A 63 -9.11 -3.48 -0.61
N ALA A 64 -7.91 -3.29 -1.13
CA ALA A 64 -6.87 -4.32 -1.07
C ALA A 64 -6.46 -4.63 0.37
N TYR A 65 -6.36 -3.62 1.23
CA TYR A 65 -6.09 -3.79 2.67
C TYR A 65 -7.23 -4.54 3.38
N THR A 66 -8.51 -4.22 3.11
CA THR A 66 -9.65 -4.91 3.72
C THR A 66 -9.74 -6.35 3.23
N ILE A 67 -9.51 -6.63 1.93
CA ILE A 67 -9.49 -7.99 1.39
C ILE A 67 -8.34 -8.81 1.98
N MET A 68 -7.15 -8.23 2.15
CA MET A 68 -6.04 -8.88 2.84
C MET A 68 -6.34 -9.15 4.31
N ARG A 69 -7.03 -8.24 4.99
CA ARG A 69 -7.47 -8.42 6.37
C ARG A 69 -8.56 -9.50 6.48
N GLU A 70 -9.53 -9.51 5.56
CA GLU A 70 -10.57 -10.54 5.50
C GLU A 70 -10.01 -11.90 5.06
N ALA A 71 -9.06 -11.97 4.14
CA ALA A 71 -8.35 -13.20 3.79
C ALA A 71 -7.54 -13.74 4.98
N ARG A 72 -6.95 -12.88 5.80
CA ARG A 72 -6.36 -13.28 7.10
C ARG A 72 -7.44 -13.73 8.10
N ALA A 73 -8.58 -13.04 8.18
CA ALA A 73 -9.69 -13.42 9.05
C ALA A 73 -10.38 -14.72 8.63
N VAL A 74 -10.43 -15.03 7.34
CA VAL A 74 -10.94 -16.32 6.80
C VAL A 74 -9.89 -17.44 6.97
N ALA A 75 -8.59 -17.13 6.90
CA ALA A 75 -7.53 -18.03 7.34
C ALA A 75 -7.54 -18.24 8.87
N THR A 76 -8.13 -17.33 9.64
CA THR A 76 -8.44 -17.44 11.06
C THR A 76 -9.83 -18.03 11.35
N ASN A 77 -10.32 -19.01 10.60
CA ASN A 77 -11.03 -20.14 11.20
C ASN A 77 -9.96 -20.96 11.92
N VAL A 78 -9.23 -20.27 12.75
CA VAL A 78 -8.18 -20.79 13.58
C VAL A 78 -8.87 -21.53 14.68
N THR A 79 -8.98 -22.80 14.47
CA THR A 79 -9.30 -23.74 15.54
C THR A 79 -8.21 -23.55 16.59
N ASP A 80 -8.51 -22.81 17.65
CA ASP A 80 -7.65 -22.80 18.83
C ASP A 80 -8.06 -23.98 19.72
N TYR A 81 -7.10 -24.57 20.40
CA TYR A 81 -7.44 -25.62 21.37
C TYR A 81 -8.10 -25.01 22.61
N PRO A 82 -9.14 -25.64 23.16
CA PRO A 82 -9.71 -25.20 24.41
C PRO A 82 -8.82 -25.65 25.58
N GLY A 83 -8.46 -24.71 26.47
CA GLY A 83 -7.91 -25.03 27.77
C GLY A 83 -6.39 -25.00 27.90
N ALA A 84 -5.90 -25.58 29.00
CA ALA A 84 -4.51 -25.47 29.43
C ALA A 84 -3.55 -26.53 28.81
N GLY A 85 -4.08 -27.40 27.95
CA GLY A 85 -3.31 -28.48 27.32
C GLY A 85 -3.05 -29.69 28.24
N GLU A 86 -2.44 -30.71 27.63
CA GLU A 86 -2.15 -32.01 28.26
C GLU A 86 -0.69 -32.41 27.96
N GLY A 87 -0.15 -33.24 28.88
CA GLY A 87 1.21 -33.76 28.71
C GLY A 87 2.31 -32.70 28.84
N SER A 88 3.47 -32.98 28.30
CA SER A 88 4.64 -32.10 28.35
C SER A 88 5.40 -32.19 27.03
N VAL A 89 5.74 -31.06 26.45
CA VAL A 89 6.49 -30.93 25.20
C VAL A 89 7.61 -29.93 25.40
N GLU A 90 8.82 -30.34 25.03
CA GLU A 90 9.98 -29.46 25.06
C GLU A 90 10.08 -28.66 23.74
N VAL A 91 10.17 -27.35 23.87
CA VAL A 91 10.21 -26.40 22.76
C VAL A 91 11.39 -25.47 22.93
N GLU A 92 12.23 -25.41 21.91
CA GLU A 92 13.36 -24.49 21.85
C GLU A 92 12.96 -23.24 21.06
N ILE A 93 13.10 -22.07 21.67
CA ILE A 93 12.86 -20.78 21.07
C ILE A 93 14.23 -20.13 20.74
N PRO A 94 14.56 -19.90 19.47
CA PRO A 94 15.80 -19.25 19.08
C PRO A 94 15.82 -17.76 19.46
N ASP A 95 17.03 -17.24 19.61
CA ASP A 95 17.21 -15.81 19.91
C ASP A 95 16.73 -14.93 18.76
N GLY A 96 15.99 -13.88 19.08
CA GLY A 96 15.42 -12.96 18.12
C GLY A 96 14.22 -13.48 17.31
N ALA A 97 13.65 -14.64 17.67
CA ALA A 97 12.48 -15.17 17.00
C ALA A 97 11.29 -14.22 17.08
N SER A 98 10.66 -13.97 15.93
CA SER A 98 9.40 -13.21 15.85
C SER A 98 8.23 -14.02 16.42
N GLY A 99 7.14 -13.35 16.82
CA GLY A 99 5.94 -14.05 17.29
C GLY A 99 5.36 -15.05 16.27
N GLN A 100 5.60 -14.81 14.98
CA GLN A 100 5.16 -15.72 13.93
C GLN A 100 6.06 -16.97 13.84
N GLU A 101 7.37 -16.83 14.00
CA GLU A 101 8.33 -17.94 14.05
C GLU A 101 8.13 -18.79 15.29
N ILE A 102 7.92 -18.16 16.46
CA ILE A 102 7.55 -18.87 17.69
C ILE A 102 6.25 -19.67 17.46
N GLY A 103 5.22 -19.03 16.87
CA GLY A 103 3.96 -19.70 16.53
C GLY A 103 4.13 -20.91 15.63
N GLN A 104 5.05 -20.85 14.65
CA GLN A 104 5.35 -21.97 13.76
C GLN A 104 6.02 -23.12 14.52
N ILE A 105 6.99 -22.83 15.37
CA ILE A 105 7.65 -23.83 16.21
C ILE A 105 6.65 -24.53 17.12
N LEU A 106 5.77 -23.78 17.78
CA LEU A 106 4.74 -24.31 18.65
C LEU A 106 3.70 -25.15 17.92
N TYR A 107 3.33 -24.77 16.70
CA TYR A 107 2.44 -25.54 15.84
C TYR A 107 3.08 -26.86 15.41
N ASP A 108 4.33 -26.85 14.96
CA ASP A 108 5.07 -28.04 14.53
C ASP A 108 5.26 -29.05 15.67
N LYS A 109 5.36 -28.56 16.90
CA LYS A 109 5.45 -29.35 18.12
C LYS A 109 4.07 -29.78 18.67
N GLY A 110 2.96 -29.35 18.05
CA GLY A 110 1.61 -29.69 18.48
C GLY A 110 1.15 -29.02 19.78
N VAL A 111 1.79 -27.92 20.16
CA VAL A 111 1.44 -27.14 21.35
C VAL A 111 0.20 -26.28 21.07
N VAL A 112 0.15 -25.60 19.92
CA VAL A 112 -0.98 -24.77 19.51
C VAL A 112 -1.66 -25.33 18.26
N ALA A 113 -2.94 -25.01 18.09
CA ALA A 113 -3.75 -25.49 16.96
C ALA A 113 -3.41 -24.79 15.65
N SER A 114 -2.89 -23.56 15.69
CA SER A 114 -2.45 -22.82 14.52
C SER A 114 -1.50 -21.69 14.86
N VAL A 115 -0.67 -21.34 13.86
CA VAL A 115 0.23 -20.21 13.91
C VAL A 115 -0.52 -18.89 14.03
N GLY A 116 -1.67 -18.77 13.35
CA GLY A 116 -2.47 -17.53 13.36
C GLY A 116 -3.04 -17.23 14.74
N ALA A 117 -3.61 -18.25 15.45
CA ALA A 117 -4.12 -18.06 16.81
C ALA A 117 -3.03 -17.61 17.76
N PHE A 118 -1.85 -18.23 17.65
CA PHE A 118 -0.73 -17.82 18.48
C PHE A 118 -0.27 -16.40 18.16
N ALA A 119 -0.14 -16.02 16.88
CA ALA A 119 0.27 -14.68 16.47
C ALA A 119 -0.75 -13.60 16.96
N ASP A 120 -2.04 -13.90 16.91
CA ASP A 120 -3.10 -13.00 17.43
C ASP A 120 -3.01 -12.88 18.96
N ALA A 121 -2.84 -13.98 19.68
CA ALA A 121 -2.66 -13.96 21.13
C ALA A 121 -1.37 -13.25 21.56
N TYR A 122 -0.28 -13.47 20.82
CA TYR A 122 0.99 -12.78 21.00
C TYR A 122 0.86 -11.26 20.82
N ALA A 123 0.18 -10.82 19.75
CA ALA A 123 -0.06 -9.40 19.48
C ALA A 123 -1.01 -8.75 20.50
N ALA A 124 -1.95 -9.51 21.04
CA ALA A 124 -2.89 -9.03 22.07
C ALA A 124 -2.26 -8.88 23.46
N ASN A 125 -1.14 -9.55 23.73
CA ASN A 125 -0.49 -9.50 25.02
C ASN A 125 0.65 -8.45 25.02
N ALA A 126 0.50 -7.43 25.87
CA ALA A 126 1.47 -6.33 25.97
C ALA A 126 2.89 -6.79 26.43
N ASN A 127 2.98 -7.95 27.08
CA ASN A 127 4.24 -8.48 27.61
C ASN A 127 4.90 -9.49 26.68
N SER A 128 4.31 -9.81 25.53
CA SER A 128 4.83 -10.83 24.60
C SER A 128 6.27 -10.54 24.13
N GLY A 129 6.64 -9.26 24.04
CA GLY A 129 8.02 -8.85 23.73
C GLY A 129 9.08 -9.24 24.77
N ASN A 130 8.67 -9.69 25.96
CA ASN A 130 9.57 -10.15 27.02
C ASN A 130 9.83 -11.67 26.99
N ILE A 131 9.26 -12.40 26.01
CA ILE A 131 9.55 -13.81 25.81
C ILE A 131 11.03 -13.93 25.41
N GLN A 132 11.78 -14.71 26.17
CA GLN A 132 13.22 -14.89 25.99
C GLN A 132 13.52 -16.14 25.15
N ALA A 133 14.68 -16.18 24.51
CA ALA A 133 15.20 -17.37 23.89
C ALA A 133 15.54 -18.42 24.96
N GLY A 134 15.35 -19.68 24.62
CA GLY A 134 15.66 -20.77 25.53
C GLY A 134 14.78 -21.99 25.28
N VAL A 135 14.94 -22.98 26.16
CA VAL A 135 14.15 -24.19 26.13
C VAL A 135 13.01 -24.09 27.12
N TYR A 136 11.80 -24.37 26.65
CA TYR A 136 10.56 -24.30 27.44
C TYR A 136 9.88 -25.67 27.50
N THR A 137 9.34 -25.98 28.68
CA THR A 137 8.49 -27.15 28.86
C THR A 137 7.04 -26.69 28.85
N LEU A 138 6.35 -26.96 27.75
CA LEU A 138 4.95 -26.58 27.53
C LEU A 138 4.03 -27.78 27.46
N LYS A 139 2.74 -27.58 27.53
CA LYS A 139 1.77 -28.66 27.33
C LYS A 139 1.33 -28.74 25.88
N ALA A 140 1.10 -29.94 25.38
CA ALA A 140 0.48 -30.12 24.07
C ALA A 140 -1.00 -29.71 24.09
N ARG A 141 -1.50 -29.24 22.94
CA ARG A 141 -2.92 -28.88 22.74
C ARG A 141 -3.42 -27.80 23.70
N MET A 142 -2.58 -26.84 24.04
CA MET A 142 -3.01 -25.70 24.83
C MET A 142 -3.54 -24.57 23.95
N SER A 143 -4.41 -23.71 24.51
CA SER A 143 -4.86 -22.52 23.82
C SER A 143 -3.71 -21.55 23.56
N ALA A 144 -3.80 -20.78 22.49
CA ALA A 144 -2.79 -19.79 22.12
C ALA A 144 -2.51 -18.79 23.25
N ALA A 145 -3.56 -18.33 23.95
CA ALA A 145 -3.42 -17.43 25.08
C ALA A 145 -2.65 -18.08 26.26
N ASN A 146 -2.91 -19.36 26.53
CA ASN A 146 -2.17 -20.09 27.56
C ASN A 146 -0.72 -20.36 27.14
N ALA A 147 -0.47 -20.60 25.84
CA ALA A 147 0.89 -20.76 25.31
C ALA A 147 1.72 -19.49 25.50
N VAL A 148 1.17 -18.30 25.18
CA VAL A 148 1.83 -17.00 25.43
C VAL A 148 2.08 -16.80 26.94
N ALA A 149 1.11 -17.09 27.78
CA ALA A 149 1.25 -16.98 29.25
C ALA A 149 2.35 -17.93 29.78
N ALA A 150 2.39 -19.15 29.30
CA ALA A 150 3.40 -20.13 29.69
C ALA A 150 4.83 -19.74 29.24
N LEU A 151 4.98 -19.15 28.05
CA LEU A 151 6.28 -18.63 27.58
C LEU A 151 6.76 -17.41 28.35
N LEU A 152 5.85 -16.68 29.01
CA LEU A 152 6.17 -15.56 29.89
C LEU A 152 6.46 -16.02 31.33
N ASP A 153 6.12 -17.27 31.69
CA ASP A 153 6.35 -17.83 33.03
C ASP A 153 7.78 -18.40 33.13
N PRO A 154 8.62 -17.84 34.01
CA PRO A 154 9.97 -18.36 34.21
C PRO A 154 10.02 -19.82 34.64
N ALA A 155 8.94 -20.34 35.27
CA ALA A 155 8.86 -21.71 35.70
C ALA A 155 8.75 -22.72 34.53
N SER A 156 8.34 -22.25 33.36
CA SER A 156 8.25 -23.04 32.12
C SER A 156 9.59 -23.15 31.37
N GLN A 157 10.57 -22.31 31.72
CA GLN A 157 11.89 -22.31 31.13
C GLN A 157 12.77 -23.36 31.80
N THR A 158 13.32 -24.26 31.00
CA THR A 158 14.29 -25.25 31.47
C THR A 158 15.69 -24.67 31.22
N LEU A 159 16.46 -24.51 32.29
CA LEU A 159 17.85 -24.07 32.25
C LEU A 159 18.78 -25.16 31.76
#